data_3f6c03af3a54e91ca16c278c2bebaf52
#
_entry.id   3f6c03af3a54e91ca16c278c2bebaf52
#
_cell.length_a   1.000
_cell.length_b   1.000
_cell.length_c   1.000
_cell.angle_alpha   90.00
_cell.angle_beta   90.00
_cell.angle_gamma   90.00
#
_symmetry.space_group_name_H-M   'P 1'
#
loop_
_entity.id
_entity.type
_entity.pdbx_description
1 polymer ?
#
loop_
_entity_poly.entity_id
_entity_poly.type
_entity_poly.pdbx_seq_one_letter_code
_entity_poly.pdbx_strand_id
1 'polypeptide(L)'
;MQRLSAPVLMAAALAAPSLALAQSNVTIYGLIDLNLGYEKSGSQRYEGVGHGELNGSRLGFRGTEDLGNGNKALFVLESGFDPSTGLAEQGGRLFGRQSFVGLENGLGRLTLGRQYSPAFDALAPFDGTGNAARSAGLLLRKAGAVKPAYEVRFDNMIKYRSAKLSGVELEGGYWFGKETGTDSTARQEGDGHGIAVLYANGALAGSLVTQTVQRDATGGKVRTDGFALSYDFGIVKPYFAWSQDKERGTVGNGKARSWDLSAEIRLNPANTVAISYAERDESDGAASEDASGWSAYYLHALSKR
;
A
#
# COMPACT_ATOMS: atom_id res chain seq x y z
N MET A 1 -64.39 8.95 46.23
CA MET A 1 -64.07 8.22 44.99
C MET A 1 -63.62 9.23 43.94
N GLN A 2 -62.35 9.50 43.85
CA GLN A 2 -61.77 10.42 42.86
C GLN A 2 -61.32 9.60 41.66
N ARG A 3 -61.83 9.92 40.51
CA ARG A 3 -61.41 9.32 39.22
C ARG A 3 -60.11 9.98 38.80
N LEU A 4 -59.02 9.18 38.73
CA LEU A 4 -57.76 9.59 38.12
C LEU A 4 -57.93 9.64 36.61
N SER A 5 -57.67 10.80 36.07
CA SER A 5 -57.82 11.18 34.67
C SER A 5 -56.75 10.56 33.75
N ALA A 6 -57.16 10.13 32.59
CA ALA A 6 -56.48 9.39 31.54
C ALA A 6 -55.45 10.16 30.63
N PRO A 7 -54.74 11.24 31.04
CA PRO A 7 -53.72 11.78 30.15
C PRO A 7 -52.28 11.41 30.50
N VAL A 8 -51.98 10.58 31.51
CA VAL A 8 -50.57 10.26 31.90
C VAL A 8 -50.03 9.07 31.12
N LEU A 9 -50.83 8.27 30.46
CA LEU A 9 -50.39 7.10 29.69
C LEU A 9 -49.95 7.39 28.23
N MET A 10 -50.18 8.60 27.73
CA MET A 10 -49.85 8.96 26.35
C MET A 10 -48.48 9.64 26.18
N ALA A 11 -47.81 10.03 27.25
CA ALA A 11 -46.47 10.66 27.23
C ALA A 11 -45.31 9.66 27.31
N ALA A 12 -45.57 8.40 27.69
CA ALA A 12 -44.55 7.36 27.81
C ALA A 12 -44.21 6.62 26.50
N ALA A 13 -45.01 6.81 25.44
CA ALA A 13 -44.84 6.12 24.15
C ALA A 13 -43.90 6.86 23.17
N LEU A 14 -43.42 8.07 23.50
CA LEU A 14 -42.55 8.90 22.64
C LEU A 14 -41.07 8.82 22.98
N ALA A 15 -40.69 8.04 23.98
CA ALA A 15 -39.28 7.82 24.38
C ALA A 15 -38.80 6.40 24.07
N ALA A 16 -39.33 5.75 23.01
CA ALA A 16 -38.66 4.59 22.48
C ALA A 16 -37.34 5.09 21.81
N PRO A 17 -36.16 4.72 22.30
CA PRO A 17 -34.95 4.98 21.52
C PRO A 17 -35.18 4.31 20.19
N SER A 18 -35.14 5.09 19.11
CA SER A 18 -34.99 4.56 17.78
C SER A 18 -33.68 3.77 17.82
N LEU A 19 -33.76 2.46 17.93
CA LEU A 19 -32.64 1.57 17.62
C LEU A 19 -32.35 1.83 16.15
N ALA A 20 -31.54 2.86 15.88
CA ALA A 20 -30.84 2.97 14.63
C ALA A 20 -30.06 1.66 14.54
N LEU A 21 -30.57 0.71 13.77
CA LEU A 21 -29.82 -0.45 13.34
C LEU A 21 -28.72 0.11 12.42
N ALA A 22 -27.67 0.64 13.04
CA ALA A 22 -26.41 0.88 12.37
C ALA A 22 -26.01 -0.49 11.82
N GLN A 23 -26.18 -0.69 10.53
CA GLN A 23 -25.84 -1.92 9.85
C GLN A 23 -24.31 -1.94 9.73
N SER A 24 -23.64 -2.24 10.84
CA SER A 24 -22.19 -2.44 10.87
C SER A 24 -21.88 -3.67 10.01
N ASN A 25 -21.19 -3.45 8.90
CA ASN A 25 -20.87 -4.50 7.96
C ASN A 25 -19.40 -4.87 8.10
N VAL A 26 -19.14 -5.98 8.80
CA VAL A 26 -17.79 -6.55 8.91
C VAL A 26 -17.62 -7.64 7.87
N THR A 27 -16.63 -7.48 7.00
CA THR A 27 -16.26 -8.45 5.98
C THR A 27 -14.95 -9.14 6.37
N ILE A 28 -14.96 -10.45 6.37
CA ILE A 28 -13.74 -11.27 6.41
C ILE A 28 -13.27 -11.47 4.97
N TYR A 29 -12.00 -11.25 4.71
CA TYR A 29 -11.42 -11.43 3.38
C TYR A 29 -10.01 -12.00 3.46
N GLY A 30 -9.50 -12.49 2.35
CA GLY A 30 -8.14 -12.97 2.26
C GLY A 30 -7.82 -13.59 0.91
N LEU A 31 -6.59 -13.99 0.78
CA LEU A 31 -6.10 -14.81 -0.33
C LEU A 31 -4.93 -15.69 0.14
N ILE A 32 -4.73 -16.78 -0.55
CA ILE A 32 -3.60 -17.68 -0.38
C ILE A 32 -2.86 -17.75 -1.72
N ASP A 33 -1.56 -17.49 -1.68
CA ASP A 33 -0.65 -17.58 -2.80
C ASP A 33 0.45 -18.61 -2.46
N LEU A 34 0.46 -19.72 -3.17
CA LEU A 34 1.44 -20.79 -3.06
C LEU A 34 2.02 -21.08 -4.45
N ASN A 35 3.30 -21.37 -4.50
CA ASN A 35 3.98 -21.75 -5.74
C ASN A 35 4.89 -22.96 -5.54
N LEU A 36 5.23 -23.60 -6.64
CA LEU A 36 6.37 -24.53 -6.73
C LEU A 36 7.51 -23.77 -7.41
N GLY A 37 8.58 -23.54 -6.67
CA GLY A 37 9.68 -22.69 -7.11
C GLY A 37 10.99 -23.45 -7.29
N TYR A 38 11.73 -23.02 -8.31
CA TYR A 38 13.15 -23.28 -8.46
C TYR A 38 13.88 -21.94 -8.59
N GLU A 39 14.86 -21.72 -7.76
CA GLU A 39 15.69 -20.53 -7.82
C GLU A 39 17.16 -20.91 -7.76
N LYS A 40 17.97 -20.22 -8.55
CA LYS A 40 19.43 -20.33 -8.53
C LYS A 40 20.03 -18.94 -8.47
N SER A 41 20.81 -18.67 -7.44
CA SER A 41 21.57 -17.44 -7.30
C SER A 41 23.01 -17.77 -6.95
N GLY A 42 23.92 -17.59 -7.90
CA GLY A 42 25.28 -18.04 -7.80
C GLY A 42 25.39 -19.55 -7.56
N SER A 43 25.98 -19.95 -6.43
CA SER A 43 26.07 -21.35 -5.98
C SER A 43 24.87 -21.82 -5.14
N GLN A 44 24.01 -20.91 -4.73
CA GLN A 44 22.83 -21.25 -3.92
C GLN A 44 21.68 -21.72 -4.83
N ARG A 45 20.97 -22.73 -4.37
CA ARG A 45 19.82 -23.32 -5.06
C ARG A 45 18.69 -23.51 -4.06
N TYR A 46 17.49 -23.15 -4.48
CA TYR A 46 16.25 -23.42 -3.75
C TYR A 46 15.31 -24.20 -4.64
N GLU A 47 14.72 -25.26 -4.10
CA GLU A 47 13.62 -26.01 -4.70
C GLU A 47 12.58 -26.30 -3.62
N GLY A 48 11.34 -26.00 -3.88
CA GLY A 48 10.30 -26.28 -2.88
C GLY A 48 8.99 -25.55 -3.09
N VAL A 49 8.13 -25.67 -2.10
CA VAL A 49 6.90 -24.90 -2.01
C VAL A 49 7.24 -23.54 -1.44
N GLY A 50 7.03 -22.50 -2.27
CA GLY A 50 7.14 -21.10 -1.88
C GLY A 50 5.77 -20.43 -1.75
N HIS A 51 5.77 -19.17 -1.40
CA HIS A 51 4.53 -18.37 -1.24
C HIS A 51 4.75 -16.92 -1.66
N GLY A 52 3.63 -16.22 -1.92
CA GLY A 52 3.65 -14.78 -2.14
C GLY A 52 4.28 -14.35 -3.45
N GLU A 53 4.31 -15.20 -4.47
CA GLU A 53 4.93 -14.90 -5.77
C GLU A 53 4.18 -13.79 -6.51
N LEU A 54 2.86 -13.88 -6.60
CA LEU A 54 2.02 -12.85 -7.20
C LEU A 54 1.52 -11.85 -6.15
N ASN A 55 1.09 -12.37 -4.98
CA ASN A 55 0.53 -11.54 -3.92
C ASN A 55 0.86 -12.13 -2.55
N GLY A 56 1.27 -11.31 -1.58
CA GLY A 56 1.44 -11.79 -0.21
C GLY A 56 0.14 -12.36 0.35
N SER A 57 0.19 -13.60 0.84
CA SER A 57 -0.95 -14.28 1.45
C SER A 57 -1.42 -13.51 2.68
N ARG A 58 -2.74 -13.41 2.86
CA ARG A 58 -3.33 -12.57 3.90
C ARG A 58 -4.70 -13.06 4.36
N LEU A 59 -5.01 -12.73 5.60
CA LEU A 59 -6.34 -12.79 6.19
C LEU A 59 -6.65 -11.42 6.79
N GLY A 60 -7.82 -10.89 6.53
CA GLY A 60 -8.19 -9.56 7.00
C GLY A 60 -9.65 -9.42 7.41
N PHE A 61 -9.87 -8.40 8.21
CA PHE A 61 -11.17 -7.92 8.64
C PHE A 61 -11.28 -6.45 8.23
N ARG A 62 -12.37 -6.08 7.62
CA ARG A 62 -12.70 -4.68 7.35
C ARG A 62 -14.15 -4.41 7.68
N GLY A 63 -14.41 -3.24 8.18
CA GLY A 63 -15.78 -2.83 8.49
C GLY A 63 -15.99 -1.37 8.21
N THR A 64 -17.25 -1.03 7.99
CA THR A 64 -17.73 0.34 7.87
C THR A 64 -19.01 0.49 8.68
N GLU A 65 -19.16 1.64 9.33
CA GLU A 65 -20.38 2.05 10.03
C GLU A 65 -20.83 3.39 9.52
N ASP A 66 -22.10 3.49 9.18
CA ASP A 66 -22.73 4.74 8.77
C ASP A 66 -23.03 5.58 10.04
N LEU A 67 -22.40 6.75 10.12
CA LEU A 67 -22.59 7.70 11.22
C LEU A 67 -23.67 8.75 10.91
N GLY A 68 -24.33 8.62 9.75
CA GLY A 68 -25.30 9.58 9.26
C GLY A 68 -24.67 10.78 8.53
N ASN A 69 -25.51 11.53 7.83
CA ASN A 69 -25.13 12.72 7.07
C ASN A 69 -23.95 12.52 6.10
N GLY A 70 -23.79 11.30 5.54
CA GLY A 70 -22.72 10.96 4.63
C GLY A 70 -21.36 10.71 5.29
N ASN A 71 -21.30 10.66 6.62
CA ASN A 71 -20.10 10.31 7.36
C ASN A 71 -20.09 8.81 7.66
N LYS A 72 -18.91 8.20 7.58
CA LYS A 72 -18.67 6.79 7.89
C LYS A 72 -17.45 6.63 8.78
N ALA A 73 -17.53 5.74 9.76
CA ALA A 73 -16.36 5.18 10.41
C ALA A 73 -15.94 3.91 9.66
N LEU A 74 -14.63 3.64 9.64
CA LEU A 74 -14.10 2.44 9.00
C LEU A 74 -12.89 1.89 9.76
N PHE A 75 -12.62 0.61 9.57
CA PHE A 75 -11.39 -0.02 10.04
C PHE A 75 -10.91 -1.09 9.07
N VAL A 76 -9.60 -1.37 9.12
CA VAL A 76 -8.96 -2.52 8.46
C VAL A 76 -7.96 -3.13 9.43
N LEU A 77 -8.04 -4.47 9.58
CA LEU A 77 -7.07 -5.30 10.28
C LEU A 77 -6.64 -6.41 9.33
N GLU A 78 -5.37 -6.44 8.89
CA GLU A 78 -4.89 -7.39 7.89
C GLU A 78 -3.59 -8.04 8.34
N SER A 79 -3.62 -9.36 8.51
CA SER A 79 -2.49 -10.23 8.82
C SER A 79 -1.89 -10.80 7.55
N GLY A 80 -0.56 -10.79 7.42
CA GLY A 80 0.17 -11.55 6.43
C GLY A 80 0.67 -12.86 7.03
N PHE A 81 0.64 -13.93 6.27
CA PHE A 81 1.14 -15.22 6.71
C PHE A 81 1.78 -16.00 5.56
N ASP A 82 2.68 -16.88 5.91
CA ASP A 82 3.25 -17.87 5.01
C ASP A 82 2.38 -19.13 5.03
N PRO A 83 1.62 -19.44 3.97
CA PRO A 83 0.75 -20.60 3.94
C PRO A 83 1.52 -21.92 3.79
N SER A 84 2.81 -21.91 3.46
CA SER A 84 3.63 -23.13 3.40
C SER A 84 4.08 -23.60 4.78
N THR A 85 4.15 -22.69 5.77
CA THR A 85 4.61 -22.96 7.13
C THR A 85 3.59 -22.62 8.21
N GLY A 86 2.61 -21.77 7.91
CA GLY A 86 1.65 -21.22 8.88
C GLY A 86 2.19 -20.05 9.71
N LEU A 87 3.41 -19.59 9.48
CA LEU A 87 4.02 -18.51 10.25
C LEU A 87 3.45 -17.14 9.85
N ALA A 88 3.33 -16.23 10.83
CA ALA A 88 3.00 -14.85 10.57
C ALA A 88 4.19 -14.13 9.91
N GLU A 89 3.90 -13.33 8.88
CA GLU A 89 4.86 -12.46 8.20
C GLU A 89 5.01 -11.09 8.89
N GLN A 90 5.72 -10.16 8.21
CA GLN A 90 5.98 -8.79 8.68
C GLN A 90 6.56 -8.74 10.09
N GLY A 91 7.52 -9.65 10.38
CA GLY A 91 8.19 -9.72 11.68
C GLY A 91 7.34 -10.35 12.79
N GLY A 92 6.41 -11.23 12.45
CA GLY A 92 5.57 -11.96 13.42
C GLY A 92 4.40 -11.11 13.95
N ARG A 93 4.08 -9.98 13.32
CA ARG A 93 2.99 -9.09 13.76
C ARG A 93 1.63 -9.68 13.43
N LEU A 94 0.69 -9.67 14.40
CA LEU A 94 -0.68 -10.16 14.21
C LEU A 94 -1.39 -9.47 13.03
N PHE A 95 -1.31 -8.14 12.93
CA PHE A 95 -1.86 -7.36 11.83
C PHE A 95 -0.75 -6.55 11.12
N GLY A 96 0.29 -7.26 10.67
CA GLY A 96 1.50 -6.64 10.13
C GLY A 96 1.33 -6.01 8.74
N ARG A 97 0.24 -6.30 8.02
CA ARG A 97 -0.02 -5.70 6.72
C ARG A 97 -0.73 -4.37 6.85
N GLN A 98 -1.87 -4.33 7.50
CA GLN A 98 -2.61 -3.09 7.78
C GLN A 98 -3.33 -3.19 9.12
N SER A 99 -3.32 -2.11 9.88
CA SER A 99 -4.02 -1.99 11.16
C SER A 99 -4.37 -0.52 11.37
N PHE A 100 -5.55 -0.08 10.93
CA PHE A 100 -5.97 1.31 11.02
C PHE A 100 -7.47 1.47 11.18
N VAL A 101 -7.85 2.63 11.70
CA VAL A 101 -9.23 3.14 11.75
C VAL A 101 -9.30 4.45 10.95
N GLY A 102 -10.49 4.86 10.57
CA GLY A 102 -10.66 6.12 9.86
C GLY A 102 -12.08 6.65 9.82
N LEU A 103 -12.16 7.87 9.33
CA LEU A 103 -13.41 8.56 9.01
C LEU A 103 -13.43 8.93 7.53
N GLU A 104 -14.57 8.75 6.89
CA GLU A 104 -14.78 9.06 5.48
C GLU A 104 -16.05 9.88 5.31
N ASN A 105 -16.00 10.85 4.42
CA ASN A 105 -17.18 11.62 4.00
C ASN A 105 -17.01 12.13 2.56
N GLY A 106 -17.89 13.04 2.11
CA GLY A 106 -17.84 13.63 0.78
C GLY A 106 -16.56 14.42 0.45
N LEU A 107 -15.74 14.79 1.43
CA LEU A 107 -14.47 15.47 1.21
C LEU A 107 -13.30 14.49 1.06
N GLY A 108 -13.43 13.26 1.57
CA GLY A 108 -12.38 12.26 1.52
C GLY A 108 -12.32 11.40 2.77
N ARG A 109 -11.15 10.78 2.97
CA ARG A 109 -10.90 9.81 4.04
C ARG A 109 -9.67 10.20 4.86
N LEU A 110 -9.82 10.23 6.18
CA LEU A 110 -8.73 10.36 7.15
C LEU A 110 -8.56 9.04 7.90
N THR A 111 -7.34 8.52 7.94
CA THR A 111 -7.02 7.23 8.58
C THR A 111 -5.84 7.34 9.53
N LEU A 112 -5.86 6.54 10.60
CA LEU A 112 -4.87 6.51 11.67
C LEU A 112 -4.42 5.08 11.94
N GLY A 113 -3.13 4.81 11.86
CA GLY A 113 -2.53 3.49 12.15
C GLY A 113 -1.55 3.00 11.11
N ARG A 114 -1.27 1.69 11.10
CA ARG A 114 -0.36 1.07 10.14
C ARG A 114 -1.05 0.86 8.80
N GLN A 115 -0.49 1.42 7.74
CA GLN A 115 -1.08 1.40 6.41
C GLN A 115 -0.06 1.65 5.30
N TYR A 116 -0.46 1.51 4.06
CA TYR A 116 0.39 1.78 2.90
C TYR A 116 0.85 3.23 2.85
N SER A 117 2.11 3.42 2.41
CA SER A 117 2.69 4.74 2.24
C SER A 117 2.17 5.44 0.96
N PRO A 118 2.22 6.78 0.90
CA PRO A 118 1.88 7.51 -0.32
C PRO A 118 2.71 7.09 -1.53
N ALA A 119 4.00 6.79 -1.35
CA ALA A 119 4.83 6.31 -2.45
C ALA A 119 4.42 4.92 -2.94
N PHE A 120 4.00 4.02 -2.04
CA PHE A 120 3.48 2.73 -2.44
C PHE A 120 2.15 2.87 -3.19
N ASP A 121 1.21 3.64 -2.65
CA ASP A 121 -0.10 3.86 -3.28
C ASP A 121 0.03 4.52 -4.67
N ALA A 122 1.06 5.36 -4.88
CA ALA A 122 1.30 6.04 -6.14
C ALA A 122 2.03 5.18 -7.19
N LEU A 123 2.97 4.33 -6.80
CA LEU A 123 3.85 3.64 -7.76
C LEU A 123 3.52 2.16 -7.95
N ALA A 124 3.06 1.45 -6.90
CA ALA A 124 2.79 0.02 -6.99
C ALA A 124 1.69 -0.38 -8.01
N PRO A 125 0.61 0.40 -8.21
CA PRO A 125 -0.41 0.08 -9.20
C PRO A 125 0.06 0.15 -10.66
N PHE A 126 1.26 0.70 -10.90
CA PHE A 126 1.81 0.90 -12.25
C PHE A 126 2.89 -0.13 -12.59
N ASP A 127 2.64 -1.37 -12.23
CA ASP A 127 3.44 -2.53 -12.61
C ASP A 127 2.51 -3.56 -13.27
N GLY A 128 2.75 -3.83 -14.55
CA GLY A 128 1.93 -4.76 -15.34
C GLY A 128 1.96 -6.21 -14.85
N THR A 129 2.91 -6.55 -13.98
CA THR A 129 2.95 -7.85 -13.31
C THR A 129 2.11 -7.90 -12.04
N GLY A 130 1.38 -6.81 -11.71
CA GLY A 130 0.59 -6.71 -10.49
C GLY A 130 1.43 -6.51 -9.22
N ASN A 131 2.64 -5.98 -9.36
CA ASN A 131 3.62 -5.81 -8.27
C ASN A 131 4.00 -7.17 -7.64
N ALA A 132 4.12 -8.19 -8.49
CA ALA A 132 4.57 -9.53 -8.11
C ALA A 132 5.94 -9.48 -7.41
N ALA A 133 6.20 -10.41 -6.50
CA ALA A 133 7.40 -10.40 -5.65
C ALA A 133 8.71 -10.41 -6.47
N ARG A 134 8.68 -11.02 -7.66
CA ARG A 134 9.84 -11.09 -8.58
C ARG A 134 9.69 -10.18 -9.80
N SER A 135 8.82 -9.18 -9.73
CA SER A 135 8.78 -8.11 -10.73
C SER A 135 10.13 -7.42 -10.82
N ALA A 136 10.62 -7.22 -12.03
CA ALA A 136 11.87 -6.49 -12.25
C ALA A 136 11.80 -5.09 -11.63
N GLY A 137 10.70 -4.35 -11.82
CA GLY A 137 10.49 -3.02 -11.26
C GLY A 137 10.50 -3.01 -9.74
N LEU A 138 9.82 -3.96 -9.08
CA LEU A 138 9.80 -4.03 -7.62
C LEU A 138 11.17 -4.38 -7.03
N LEU A 139 11.86 -5.37 -7.61
CA LEU A 139 13.17 -5.82 -7.13
C LEU A 139 14.20 -4.71 -7.25
N LEU A 140 14.27 -4.05 -8.39
CA LEU A 140 15.27 -3.01 -8.64
C LEU A 140 15.01 -1.73 -7.82
N ARG A 141 13.76 -1.35 -7.57
CA ARG A 141 13.46 -0.23 -6.67
C ARG A 141 13.96 -0.43 -5.25
N LYS A 142 14.15 -1.68 -4.81
CA LYS A 142 14.63 -2.04 -3.47
C LYS A 142 16.08 -2.46 -3.42
N ALA A 143 16.72 -2.64 -4.57
CA ALA A 143 18.12 -3.05 -4.67
C ALA A 143 19.07 -1.90 -4.30
N GLY A 144 20.36 -2.24 -4.18
CA GLY A 144 21.45 -1.29 -4.01
C GLY A 144 21.68 -0.79 -2.59
N ALA A 145 22.69 0.07 -2.45
CA ALA A 145 23.14 0.65 -1.18
C ALA A 145 22.25 1.85 -0.77
N VAL A 146 21.84 2.68 -1.73
CA VAL A 146 20.90 3.78 -1.50
C VAL A 146 19.50 3.20 -1.24
N LYS A 147 19.13 3.10 0.03
CA LYS A 147 17.82 2.58 0.41
C LYS A 147 16.74 3.62 0.11
N PRO A 148 15.69 3.27 -0.67
CA PRO A 148 14.62 4.21 -1.00
C PRO A 148 13.85 4.66 0.24
N ALA A 149 13.27 5.86 0.20
CA ALA A 149 12.19 6.22 1.10
C ALA A 149 10.89 5.44 0.78
N TYR A 150 10.87 4.70 -0.32
CA TYR A 150 9.80 3.82 -0.75
C TYR A 150 9.71 2.59 0.17
N GLU A 151 9.02 2.75 1.28
CA GLU A 151 8.60 1.65 2.13
C GLU A 151 7.14 1.32 1.84
N VAL A 152 6.81 0.04 1.84
CA VAL A 152 5.44 -0.41 1.55
C VAL A 152 4.46 0.14 2.57
N ARG A 153 4.85 0.15 3.86
CA ARG A 153 3.98 0.53 4.98
C ARG A 153 4.77 1.23 6.06
N PHE A 154 4.09 2.16 6.73
CA PHE A 154 4.59 2.77 7.96
C PHE A 154 3.62 2.56 9.12
N ASP A 155 4.17 2.45 10.31
CA ASP A 155 3.44 2.49 11.58
C ASP A 155 3.06 3.93 11.93
N ASN A 156 2.15 4.12 12.88
CA ASN A 156 1.83 5.41 13.48
C ASN A 156 1.55 6.53 12.47
N MET A 157 0.89 6.16 11.35
CA MET A 157 0.63 7.09 10.26
C MET A 157 -0.72 7.77 10.41
N ILE A 158 -0.74 9.06 10.15
CA ILE A 158 -1.93 9.85 9.83
C ILE A 158 -1.94 10.04 8.32
N LYS A 159 -2.99 9.58 7.63
CA LYS A 159 -3.09 9.69 6.17
C LYS A 159 -4.45 10.26 5.77
N TYR A 160 -4.43 11.22 4.89
CA TYR A 160 -5.63 11.78 4.26
C TYR A 160 -5.60 11.49 2.76
N ARG A 161 -6.73 11.05 2.22
CA ARG A 161 -6.97 10.94 0.78
C ARG A 161 -8.24 11.69 0.43
N SER A 162 -8.17 12.64 -0.48
CA SER A 162 -9.32 13.44 -0.91
C SER A 162 -10.38 12.57 -1.59
N ALA A 163 -11.59 13.07 -1.66
CA ALA A 163 -12.57 12.57 -2.62
C ALA A 163 -12.03 12.71 -4.05
N LYS A 164 -12.45 11.82 -4.94
CA LYS A 164 -12.09 11.85 -6.35
C LYS A 164 -12.86 12.96 -7.07
N LEU A 165 -12.15 13.91 -7.65
CA LEU A 165 -12.73 15.00 -8.45
C LEU A 165 -12.21 14.92 -9.89
N SER A 166 -13.10 14.68 -10.84
CA SER A 166 -12.74 14.56 -12.28
C SER A 166 -11.58 13.59 -12.55
N GLY A 167 -11.49 12.50 -11.75
CA GLY A 167 -10.42 11.52 -11.87
C GLY A 167 -9.21 11.76 -10.99
N VAL A 168 -9.07 12.92 -10.36
CA VAL A 168 -7.94 13.30 -9.50
C VAL A 168 -8.26 13.02 -8.04
N GLU A 169 -7.31 12.42 -7.33
CA GLU A 169 -7.27 12.31 -5.87
C GLU A 169 -5.94 12.85 -5.36
N LEU A 170 -5.97 13.56 -4.24
CA LEU A 170 -4.78 14.01 -3.52
C LEU A 170 -4.60 13.13 -2.28
N GLU A 171 -3.38 12.70 -2.02
CA GLU A 171 -3.06 11.94 -0.83
C GLU A 171 -1.90 12.60 -0.08
N GLY A 172 -2.00 12.66 1.25
CA GLY A 172 -0.93 13.11 2.13
C GLY A 172 -0.84 12.23 3.36
N GLY A 173 0.38 11.90 3.77
CA GLY A 173 0.64 11.10 4.96
C GLY A 173 1.79 11.66 5.77
N TYR A 174 1.65 11.57 7.08
CA TYR A 174 2.72 11.79 8.06
C TYR A 174 2.76 10.61 9.02
N TRP A 175 3.94 10.14 9.35
CA TRP A 175 4.12 9.06 10.32
C TRP A 175 5.21 9.39 11.31
N PHE A 176 4.99 8.92 12.52
CA PHE A 176 5.93 9.05 13.62
C PHE A 176 6.83 7.82 13.65
N GLY A 177 8.12 8.04 13.72
CA GLY A 177 9.12 6.97 13.78
C GLY A 177 9.27 6.37 15.18
N LYS A 178 10.43 6.53 15.78
CA LYS A 178 10.68 6.09 17.15
C LYS A 178 10.04 7.05 18.15
N GLU A 179 8.95 6.62 18.79
CA GLU A 179 8.23 7.43 19.75
C GLU A 179 8.85 7.40 21.15
N THR A 180 9.71 6.41 21.43
CA THR A 180 10.31 6.21 22.75
C THR A 180 11.80 6.49 22.71
N GLY A 181 12.28 7.39 23.53
CA GLY A 181 13.68 7.76 23.71
C GLY A 181 13.83 8.89 24.70
N THR A 182 14.95 8.92 25.42
CA THR A 182 15.31 10.00 26.36
C THR A 182 15.84 11.25 25.65
N ASP A 183 16.22 11.10 24.37
CA ASP A 183 16.73 12.18 23.54
C ASP A 183 15.74 12.57 22.45
N SER A 184 15.49 13.88 22.31
CA SER A 184 14.57 14.43 21.31
C SER A 184 15.03 14.16 19.87
N THR A 185 16.31 14.01 19.61
CA THR A 185 16.87 13.70 18.30
C THR A 185 16.65 12.24 17.91
N ALA A 186 16.81 11.31 18.86
CA ALA A 186 16.57 9.89 18.65
C ALA A 186 15.09 9.57 18.38
N ARG A 187 14.16 10.39 18.88
CA ARG A 187 12.72 10.23 18.64
C ARG A 187 12.28 10.49 17.20
N GLN A 188 13.04 11.27 16.45
CA GLN A 188 12.69 11.60 15.06
C GLN A 188 13.20 10.56 14.04
N GLU A 189 13.98 9.58 14.46
CA GLU A 189 14.43 8.51 13.56
C GLU A 189 13.24 7.69 13.08
N GLY A 190 13.06 7.62 11.77
CA GLY A 190 11.92 6.97 11.13
C GLY A 190 10.73 7.88 10.84
N ASP A 191 10.72 9.12 11.36
CA ASP A 191 9.69 10.11 11.00
C ASP A 191 9.67 10.34 9.49
N GLY A 192 8.50 10.59 8.96
CA GLY A 192 8.41 10.91 7.55
C GLY A 192 7.07 11.46 7.11
N HIS A 193 7.07 11.90 5.89
CA HIS A 193 5.88 12.43 5.24
C HIS A 193 5.93 12.16 3.74
N GLY A 194 4.77 12.13 3.12
CA GLY A 194 4.63 11.98 1.68
C GLY A 194 3.38 12.64 1.17
N ILE A 195 3.42 13.07 -0.09
CA ILE A 195 2.29 13.63 -0.82
C ILE A 195 2.25 12.96 -2.18
N ALA A 196 1.05 12.57 -2.62
CA ALA A 196 0.83 12.02 -3.95
C ALA A 196 -0.37 12.70 -4.63
N VAL A 197 -0.29 12.77 -5.95
CA VAL A 197 -1.41 13.06 -6.85
C VAL A 197 -1.69 11.79 -7.62
N LEU A 198 -2.92 11.29 -7.54
CA LEU A 198 -3.37 10.11 -8.23
C LEU A 198 -4.41 10.50 -9.25
N TYR A 199 -4.29 9.99 -10.46
CA TYR A 199 -5.24 10.24 -11.54
C TYR A 199 -5.71 8.93 -12.16
N ALA A 200 -7.02 8.79 -12.31
CA ALA A 200 -7.62 7.69 -13.08
C ALA A 200 -8.97 8.14 -13.67
N ASN A 201 -9.02 8.20 -15.01
CA ASN A 201 -10.23 8.53 -15.74
C ASN A 201 -10.24 7.78 -17.07
N GLY A 202 -11.26 6.94 -17.28
CA GLY A 202 -11.34 6.06 -18.45
C GLY A 202 -10.14 5.14 -18.56
N ALA A 203 -9.50 5.13 -19.72
CA ALA A 203 -8.35 4.29 -20.01
C ALA A 203 -7.01 4.82 -19.42
N LEU A 204 -6.95 6.11 -19.09
CA LEU A 204 -5.73 6.76 -18.64
C LEU A 204 -5.64 6.76 -17.11
N ALA A 205 -4.50 6.32 -16.57
CA ALA A 205 -4.14 6.48 -15.16
C ALA A 205 -2.70 6.97 -15.04
N GLY A 206 -2.42 7.72 -13.98
CA GLY A 206 -1.09 8.24 -13.68
C GLY A 206 -0.94 8.67 -12.24
N SER A 207 0.28 8.89 -11.81
CA SER A 207 0.57 9.38 -10.46
C SER A 207 1.84 10.21 -10.41
N LEU A 208 1.90 11.08 -9.40
CA LEU A 208 3.09 11.81 -8.98
C LEU A 208 3.23 11.64 -7.49
N VAL A 209 4.45 11.48 -6.99
CA VAL A 209 4.69 11.35 -5.56
C VAL A 209 6.03 11.94 -5.14
N THR A 210 6.04 12.51 -3.95
CA THR A 210 7.26 12.82 -3.19
C THR A 210 7.09 12.32 -1.76
N GLN A 211 8.12 11.67 -1.23
CA GLN A 211 8.12 11.11 0.12
C GLN A 211 9.50 11.25 0.74
N THR A 212 9.55 11.61 2.01
CA THR A 212 10.79 11.77 2.77
C THR A 212 10.72 10.97 4.06
N VAL A 213 11.82 10.29 4.40
CA VAL A 213 11.99 9.54 5.66
C VAL A 213 13.28 9.99 6.33
N GLN A 214 13.24 10.28 7.61
CA GLN A 214 14.42 10.51 8.43
C GLN A 214 15.06 9.18 8.82
N ARG A 215 16.33 8.98 8.47
CA ARG A 215 17.02 7.69 8.62
C ARG A 215 17.81 7.55 9.91
N ASP A 216 18.21 8.65 10.49
CA ASP A 216 19.02 8.65 11.71
C ASP A 216 18.70 9.85 12.62
N ALA A 217 19.18 9.76 13.86
CA ALA A 217 19.00 10.79 14.87
C ALA A 217 19.74 12.11 14.57
N THR A 218 20.69 12.11 13.64
CA THR A 218 21.52 13.27 13.29
C THR A 218 20.99 14.07 12.11
N GLY A 219 19.82 13.67 11.57
CA GLY A 219 19.12 14.40 10.52
C GLY A 219 19.35 13.86 9.11
N GLY A 220 19.98 12.68 8.97
CA GLY A 220 20.07 11.98 7.69
C GLY A 220 18.69 11.65 7.14
N LYS A 221 18.47 11.96 5.85
CA LYS A 221 17.17 11.82 5.18
C LYS A 221 17.31 11.12 3.85
N VAL A 222 16.30 10.35 3.52
CA VAL A 222 16.10 9.85 2.15
C VAL A 222 14.81 10.43 1.61
N ARG A 223 14.88 10.94 0.38
CA ARG A 223 13.72 11.41 -0.37
C ARG A 223 13.56 10.57 -1.63
N THR A 224 12.34 10.08 -1.83
CA THR A 224 11.89 9.45 -3.08
C THR A 224 10.97 10.42 -3.82
N ASP A 225 11.29 10.75 -5.05
CA ASP A 225 10.43 11.43 -6.01
C ASP A 225 10.08 10.43 -7.11
N GLY A 226 8.83 10.39 -7.56
CA GLY A 226 8.43 9.44 -8.60
C GLY A 226 7.19 9.86 -9.37
N PHE A 227 7.05 9.25 -10.55
CA PHE A 227 5.83 9.34 -11.34
C PHE A 227 5.56 8.03 -12.06
N ALA A 228 4.30 7.80 -12.40
CA ALA A 228 3.90 6.63 -13.16
C ALA A 228 2.73 6.94 -14.08
N LEU A 229 2.60 6.13 -15.14
CA LEU A 229 1.60 6.27 -16.18
C LEU A 229 1.18 4.91 -16.71
N SER A 230 -0.10 4.76 -17.04
CA SER A 230 -0.62 3.60 -17.80
C SER A 230 -1.77 4.03 -18.70
N TYR A 231 -1.95 3.27 -19.80
CA TYR A 231 -3.09 3.44 -20.68
C TYR A 231 -3.66 2.08 -21.09
N ASP A 232 -4.96 1.90 -20.91
CA ASP A 232 -5.65 0.64 -21.24
C ASP A 232 -6.20 0.68 -22.67
N PHE A 233 -5.52 -0.03 -23.59
CA PHE A 233 -5.98 -0.21 -24.97
C PHE A 233 -6.97 -1.36 -25.15
N GLY A 234 -7.44 -1.97 -24.05
CA GLY A 234 -8.32 -3.14 -24.06
C GLY A 234 -7.56 -4.45 -24.03
N ILE A 235 -6.84 -4.80 -25.09
CA ILE A 235 -6.03 -6.05 -25.17
C ILE A 235 -4.69 -5.88 -24.45
N VAL A 236 -4.05 -4.73 -24.61
CA VAL A 236 -2.74 -4.43 -24.01
C VAL A 236 -2.87 -3.22 -23.12
N LYS A 237 -2.30 -3.29 -21.93
CA LYS A 237 -2.17 -2.17 -21.01
C LYS A 237 -0.70 -1.99 -20.65
N PRO A 238 0.02 -1.07 -21.32
CA PRO A 238 1.36 -0.67 -20.93
C PRO A 238 1.35 0.18 -19.66
N TYR A 239 2.45 0.08 -18.92
CA TYR A 239 2.76 0.84 -17.71
C TYR A 239 4.19 1.34 -17.80
N PHE A 240 4.39 2.53 -17.28
CA PHE A 240 5.72 3.10 -17.06
C PHE A 240 5.77 3.70 -15.68
N ALA A 241 6.83 3.44 -14.94
CA ALA A 241 7.12 4.10 -13.68
C ALA A 241 8.58 4.53 -13.61
N TRP A 242 8.80 5.68 -13.00
CA TRP A 242 10.12 6.23 -12.73
C TRP A 242 10.19 6.72 -11.30
N SER A 243 11.33 6.49 -10.64
CA SER A 243 11.61 7.04 -9.33
C SER A 243 13.06 7.46 -9.18
N GLN A 244 13.29 8.43 -8.29
CA GLN A 244 14.61 8.86 -7.87
C GLN A 244 14.68 8.92 -6.36
N ASP A 245 15.69 8.24 -5.81
CA ASP A 245 16.04 8.30 -4.40
C ASP A 245 17.25 9.20 -4.20
N LYS A 246 17.18 10.08 -3.20
CA LYS A 246 18.28 10.95 -2.78
C LYS A 246 18.49 10.79 -1.30
N GLU A 247 19.65 10.31 -0.95
CA GLU A 247 20.13 10.24 0.43
C GLU A 247 20.99 11.46 0.77
N ARG A 248 20.77 12.02 1.94
CA ARG A 248 21.56 13.15 2.47
C ARG A 248 21.78 12.95 3.95
N GLY A 249 23.00 13.20 4.42
CA GLY A 249 23.34 13.18 5.84
C GLY A 249 24.55 12.31 6.16
N THR A 250 24.63 11.86 7.40
CA THR A 250 25.79 11.12 7.93
C THR A 250 25.99 9.73 7.35
N VAL A 251 24.95 9.14 6.77
CA VAL A 251 25.00 7.79 6.18
C VAL A 251 25.54 7.81 4.74
N GLY A 252 25.49 8.97 4.06
CA GLY A 252 25.96 9.13 2.69
C GLY A 252 25.27 10.26 1.94
N ASN A 253 25.69 10.52 0.71
CA ASN A 253 25.06 11.43 -0.25
C ASN A 253 24.73 10.67 -1.53
N GLY A 254 24.17 9.51 -1.39
CA GLY A 254 23.83 8.63 -2.49
C GLY A 254 22.61 9.12 -3.30
N LYS A 255 22.61 8.69 -4.55
CA LYS A 255 21.50 8.91 -5.47
C LYS A 255 21.24 7.64 -6.27
N ALA A 256 19.99 7.23 -6.36
CA ALA A 256 19.57 6.17 -7.24
C ALA A 256 18.43 6.62 -8.12
N ARG A 257 18.39 6.12 -9.34
CA ARG A 257 17.28 6.30 -10.29
C ARG A 257 16.83 4.93 -10.73
N SER A 258 15.53 4.72 -10.76
CA SER A 258 14.95 3.48 -11.25
C SER A 258 13.84 3.80 -12.24
N TRP A 259 13.73 3.03 -13.29
CA TRP A 259 12.57 3.05 -14.17
C TRP A 259 12.17 1.62 -14.52
N ASP A 260 10.89 1.43 -14.78
CA ASP A 260 10.35 0.19 -15.30
C ASP A 260 9.33 0.44 -16.41
N LEU A 261 9.37 -0.41 -17.41
CA LEU A 261 8.40 -0.51 -18.47
C LEU A 261 7.79 -1.90 -18.41
N SER A 262 6.49 -1.98 -18.24
CA SER A 262 5.80 -3.25 -18.17
C SER A 262 4.49 -3.24 -18.95
N ALA A 263 3.95 -4.41 -19.22
CA ALA A 263 2.68 -4.54 -19.92
C ALA A 263 1.90 -5.76 -19.44
N GLU A 264 0.60 -5.59 -19.34
CA GLU A 264 -0.40 -6.64 -19.22
C GLU A 264 -1.02 -6.87 -20.60
N ILE A 265 -0.99 -8.12 -21.10
CA ILE A 265 -1.51 -8.54 -22.39
C ILE A 265 -2.63 -9.55 -22.15
N ARG A 266 -3.87 -9.16 -22.36
CA ARG A 266 -5.08 -9.97 -22.16
C ARG A 266 -5.36 -10.77 -23.41
N LEU A 267 -4.95 -12.03 -23.43
CA LEU A 267 -5.17 -12.93 -24.58
C LEU A 267 -6.65 -13.30 -24.73
N ASN A 268 -7.33 -13.50 -23.59
CA ASN A 268 -8.77 -13.73 -23.47
C ASN A 268 -9.16 -13.57 -21.98
N PRO A 269 -10.45 -13.68 -21.59
CA PRO A 269 -10.90 -13.47 -20.22
C PRO A 269 -10.23 -14.36 -19.15
N ALA A 270 -9.65 -15.49 -19.54
CA ALA A 270 -8.98 -16.41 -18.61
C ALA A 270 -7.45 -16.35 -18.67
N ASN A 271 -6.87 -15.74 -19.70
CA ASN A 271 -5.43 -15.84 -19.96
C ASN A 271 -4.80 -14.47 -20.15
N THR A 272 -3.80 -14.18 -19.35
CA THR A 272 -3.05 -12.92 -19.37
C THR A 272 -1.55 -13.23 -19.36
N VAL A 273 -0.79 -12.51 -20.16
CA VAL A 273 0.68 -12.45 -20.10
C VAL A 273 1.06 -11.11 -19.53
N ALA A 274 1.95 -11.10 -18.54
CA ALA A 274 2.55 -9.89 -18.00
C ALA A 274 4.06 -9.94 -18.21
N ILE A 275 4.63 -8.82 -18.65
CA ILE A 275 6.07 -8.66 -18.88
C ILE A 275 6.54 -7.36 -18.24
N SER A 276 7.77 -7.35 -17.74
CA SER A 276 8.39 -6.16 -17.18
C SER A 276 9.88 -6.15 -17.49
N TYR A 277 10.41 -4.98 -17.79
CA TYR A 277 11.84 -4.68 -17.81
C TYR A 277 12.11 -3.44 -16.97
N ALA A 278 13.18 -3.46 -16.21
CA ALA A 278 13.54 -2.35 -15.35
C ALA A 278 15.06 -2.14 -15.30
N GLU A 279 15.45 -0.91 -15.04
CA GLU A 279 16.83 -0.50 -14.79
C GLU A 279 16.92 0.36 -13.54
N ARG A 280 18.07 0.25 -12.85
CA ARG A 280 18.44 1.08 -11.73
C ARG A 280 19.90 1.51 -11.89
N ASP A 281 20.09 2.81 -11.90
CA ASP A 281 21.41 3.46 -11.83
C ASP A 281 21.61 4.00 -10.41
N GLU A 282 22.71 3.66 -9.79
CA GLU A 282 23.03 4.07 -8.44
C GLU A 282 24.40 4.70 -8.35
N SER A 283 24.51 5.82 -7.63
CA SER A 283 25.73 6.50 -7.28
C SER A 283 25.67 6.89 -5.80
N ASP A 284 26.47 6.24 -4.97
CA ASP A 284 26.64 6.54 -3.55
C ASP A 284 27.88 7.39 -3.24
N GLY A 285 28.60 7.81 -4.29
CA GLY A 285 29.86 8.57 -4.21
C GLY A 285 31.10 7.69 -4.09
N ALA A 286 30.97 6.40 -3.80
CA ALA A 286 32.07 5.45 -3.66
C ALA A 286 32.00 4.29 -4.66
N ALA A 287 30.82 3.83 -4.99
CA ALA A 287 30.58 2.78 -5.96
C ALA A 287 29.35 3.10 -6.81
N SER A 288 29.30 2.60 -8.04
CA SER A 288 28.12 2.59 -8.91
C SER A 288 27.62 1.14 -8.96
N GLU A 289 26.40 0.91 -8.50
CA GLU A 289 25.74 -0.39 -8.57
C GLU A 289 24.55 -0.31 -9.55
N ASP A 290 24.88 -0.37 -10.84
CA ASP A 290 23.85 -0.40 -11.88
C ASP A 290 23.31 -1.81 -12.01
N ALA A 291 22.00 -1.91 -12.13
CA ALA A 291 21.32 -3.20 -12.26
C ALA A 291 20.17 -3.09 -13.28
N SER A 292 19.97 -4.17 -14.02
CA SER A 292 18.83 -4.32 -14.90
C SER A 292 18.24 -5.72 -14.80
N GLY A 293 17.00 -5.85 -15.17
CA GLY A 293 16.33 -7.15 -15.13
C GLY A 293 15.03 -7.16 -15.92
N TRP A 294 14.57 -8.36 -16.23
CA TRP A 294 13.25 -8.57 -16.82
C TRP A 294 12.51 -9.68 -16.08
N SER A 295 11.19 -9.65 -16.17
CA SER A 295 10.33 -10.72 -15.69
C SER A 295 9.18 -10.95 -16.67
N ALA A 296 8.68 -12.18 -16.70
CA ALA A 296 7.52 -12.55 -17.49
C ALA A 296 6.66 -13.54 -16.70
N TYR A 297 5.35 -13.35 -16.78
CA TYR A 297 4.35 -14.19 -16.13
C TYR A 297 3.27 -14.57 -17.11
N TYR A 298 2.83 -15.81 -17.04
CA TYR A 298 1.58 -16.26 -17.65
C TYR A 298 0.58 -16.57 -16.55
N LEU A 299 -0.56 -15.93 -16.62
CA LEU A 299 -1.65 -16.05 -15.65
C LEU A 299 -2.84 -16.74 -16.30
N HIS A 300 -3.31 -17.81 -15.69
CA HIS A 300 -4.53 -18.51 -16.10
C HIS A 300 -5.56 -18.51 -14.99
N ALA A 301 -6.70 -17.89 -15.23
CA ALA A 301 -7.80 -17.86 -14.27
C ALA A 301 -8.61 -19.16 -14.38
N LEU A 302 -8.56 -20.00 -13.36
CA LEU A 302 -9.35 -21.24 -13.26
C LEU A 302 -10.84 -20.98 -12.98
N SER A 303 -11.16 -19.77 -12.51
CA SER A 303 -12.54 -19.36 -12.24
C SER A 303 -12.74 -17.86 -12.52
N LYS A 304 -14.00 -17.43 -12.59
CA LYS A 304 -14.36 -16.02 -12.81
C LYS A 304 -14.29 -15.16 -11.52
N ARG A 305 -13.76 -15.68 -10.42
CA ARG A 305 -13.65 -14.98 -9.13
C ARG A 305 -12.25 -14.50 -8.87
#